data_b71d858e1e59c42261c23467a3f19bd4
#
_entry.id   b71d858e1e59c42261c23467a3f19bd4
#
_cell.length_a   1.000
_cell.length_b   1.000
_cell.length_c   1.000
_cell.angle_alpha   90.00
_cell.angle_beta   90.00
_cell.angle_gamma   90.00
#
_symmetry.space_group_name_H-M   'P 1'
#
loop_
_entity.id
_entity.type
_entity.pdbx_description
1 polymer ?
#
loop_
_entity_poly.entity_id
_entity_poly.type
_entity_poly.pdbx_seq_one_letter_code
_entity_poly.pdbx_strand_id
1 'polypeptide(L)'
;MKKNRIFTSILAMALVLIAIIIIVITVGLFRTSREETLEGQAETTDYRLSSKVPARVLEIRVKEGDFVHKGDTLVVLEAPDVEAKLSQANAAYDAAKAMEDKAQNGTRHEDIQAAYEMWQKAKAAVEVSGKTYNRVERLFESGVMAEQKRDEAKAQYDAAIATEKAARAKYDMAVNGVRQEDKSMAQAQAARAKGAIAEVNSYINETVLTATADGQITEIFPEVGELVGTGAPIMNVSVVSDVWFTFNIREDKLKGYSIGTYAEVYVPAVDKTIPVRITLMKDVGSFAVWKATKALDDLDLKTFEVQAHPVKPVNGILSGMSAVLKKPTSANGNADKKTGK
;
A
#
# COMPACT_ATOMS: atom_id res chain seq x y z
N MET A 1 -15.48 -86.24 -54.67
CA MET A 1 -16.25 -85.50 -53.62
C MET A 1 -15.39 -84.86 -52.52
N LYS A 2 -14.15 -85.21 -52.31
CA LYS A 2 -13.29 -84.54 -51.28
C LYS A 2 -12.77 -83.10 -51.60
N LYS A 3 -12.60 -82.77 -52.89
CA LYS A 3 -12.00 -81.53 -53.37
C LYS A 3 -12.91 -80.29 -53.16
N ASN A 4 -14.27 -80.49 -53.23
CA ASN A 4 -15.24 -79.42 -53.04
C ASN A 4 -15.43 -79.02 -51.55
N ARG A 5 -15.19 -79.93 -50.59
CA ARG A 5 -15.31 -79.66 -49.18
C ARG A 5 -14.13 -78.79 -48.65
N ILE A 6 -12.97 -79.01 -49.19
CA ILE A 6 -11.79 -78.23 -48.81
C ILE A 6 -11.91 -76.74 -49.34
N PHE A 7 -12.43 -76.61 -50.59
CA PHE A 7 -12.66 -75.24 -51.16
C PHE A 7 -13.74 -74.47 -50.43
N THR A 8 -14.86 -75.15 -50.02
CA THR A 8 -15.91 -74.50 -49.21
C THR A 8 -15.44 -74.12 -47.79
N SER A 9 -14.58 -74.93 -47.15
CA SER A 9 -13.99 -74.57 -45.85
C SER A 9 -13.01 -73.41 -45.91
N ILE A 10 -12.20 -73.31 -46.98
CA ILE A 10 -11.28 -72.17 -47.21
C ILE A 10 -12.07 -70.89 -47.48
N LEU A 11 -13.16 -71.00 -48.29
CA LEU A 11 -14.01 -69.82 -48.55
C LEU A 11 -14.78 -69.35 -47.28
N ALA A 12 -15.25 -70.26 -46.44
CA ALA A 12 -15.86 -69.90 -45.15
C ALA A 12 -14.89 -69.24 -44.18
N MET A 13 -13.65 -69.75 -44.14
CA MET A 13 -12.59 -69.14 -43.30
C MET A 13 -12.19 -67.74 -43.79
N ALA A 14 -12.12 -67.50 -45.13
CA ALA A 14 -11.87 -66.20 -45.69
C ALA A 14 -12.97 -65.18 -45.38
N LEU A 15 -14.25 -65.59 -45.43
CA LEU A 15 -15.40 -64.73 -45.06
C LEU A 15 -15.41 -64.35 -43.57
N VAL A 16 -15.04 -65.28 -42.69
CA VAL A 16 -14.90 -65.01 -41.24
C VAL A 16 -13.76 -64.02 -41.00
N LEU A 17 -12.65 -64.19 -41.71
CA LEU A 17 -11.49 -63.27 -41.57
C LEU A 17 -11.82 -61.86 -42.07
N ILE A 18 -12.56 -61.72 -43.16
CA ILE A 18 -13.06 -60.45 -43.69
C ILE A 18 -14.05 -59.81 -42.69
N ALA A 19 -14.96 -60.58 -42.09
CA ALA A 19 -15.91 -60.10 -41.08
C ALA A 19 -15.16 -59.57 -39.82
N ILE A 20 -14.13 -60.27 -39.37
CA ILE A 20 -13.27 -59.81 -38.26
C ILE A 20 -12.55 -58.51 -38.60
N ILE A 21 -12.00 -58.38 -39.81
CA ILE A 21 -11.33 -57.15 -40.27
C ILE A 21 -12.32 -55.97 -40.33
N ILE A 22 -13.56 -56.20 -40.82
CA ILE A 22 -14.59 -55.18 -40.85
C ILE A 22 -14.99 -54.76 -39.41
N ILE A 23 -15.11 -55.71 -38.50
CA ILE A 23 -15.42 -55.41 -37.07
C ILE A 23 -14.26 -54.62 -36.43
N VAL A 24 -13.02 -54.98 -36.67
CA VAL A 24 -11.84 -54.24 -36.14
C VAL A 24 -11.79 -52.84 -36.71
N ILE A 25 -12.05 -52.67 -37.99
CA ILE A 25 -12.08 -51.34 -38.65
C ILE A 25 -13.24 -50.49 -38.08
N THR A 26 -14.46 -51.06 -37.96
CA THR A 26 -15.60 -50.34 -37.42
C THR A 26 -15.41 -49.99 -35.93
N VAL A 27 -14.91 -50.90 -35.12
CA VAL A 27 -14.58 -50.62 -33.70
C VAL A 27 -13.44 -49.62 -33.60
N GLY A 28 -12.45 -49.67 -34.48
CA GLY A 28 -11.37 -48.68 -34.57
C GLY A 28 -11.89 -47.28 -34.93
N LEU A 29 -12.74 -47.18 -35.96
CA LEU A 29 -13.37 -45.91 -36.37
C LEU A 29 -14.32 -45.34 -35.30
N PHE A 30 -15.04 -46.15 -34.59
CA PHE A 30 -15.89 -45.67 -33.45
C PHE A 30 -15.10 -45.31 -32.19
N ARG A 31 -13.87 -45.77 -32.01
CA ARG A 31 -13.01 -45.40 -30.89
C ARG A 31 -12.25 -44.10 -31.08
N THR A 32 -12.20 -43.50 -32.29
CA THR A 32 -11.32 -42.37 -32.60
C THR A 32 -12.01 -41.01 -32.54
N SER A 33 -13.21 -40.90 -32.01
CA SER A 33 -13.85 -39.61 -31.68
C SER A 33 -13.77 -39.33 -30.18
N ARG A 34 -12.56 -39.30 -29.60
CA ARG A 34 -12.40 -38.51 -28.38
C ARG A 34 -12.61 -37.07 -28.77
N GLU A 35 -13.70 -36.45 -28.32
CA GLU A 35 -13.78 -35.00 -28.34
C GLU A 35 -12.54 -34.49 -27.60
N GLU A 36 -11.66 -33.83 -28.34
CA GLU A 36 -10.51 -33.16 -27.74
C GLU A 36 -11.02 -32.10 -26.79
N THR A 37 -10.90 -32.39 -25.50
CA THR A 37 -11.24 -31.48 -24.41
C THR A 37 -10.09 -30.46 -24.25
N LEU A 38 -10.41 -29.18 -24.25
CA LEU A 38 -9.44 -28.14 -23.94
C LEU A 38 -9.27 -28.09 -22.42
N GLU A 39 -8.13 -28.57 -21.97
CA GLU A 39 -7.80 -28.62 -20.54
C GLU A 39 -7.08 -27.34 -20.11
N GLY A 40 -7.36 -26.90 -18.91
CA GLY A 40 -6.77 -25.74 -18.26
C GLY A 40 -6.84 -25.88 -16.75
N GLN A 41 -6.61 -24.80 -16.07
CA GLN A 41 -6.63 -24.76 -14.60
C GLN A 41 -7.33 -23.51 -14.09
N ALA A 42 -7.87 -23.62 -12.89
CA ALA A 42 -8.35 -22.45 -12.13
C ALA A 42 -7.15 -21.72 -11.53
N GLU A 43 -7.19 -20.41 -11.56
CA GLU A 43 -6.23 -19.51 -10.94
C GLU A 43 -6.98 -18.48 -10.08
N THR A 44 -6.30 -17.94 -9.10
CA THR A 44 -6.84 -16.95 -8.17
C THR A 44 -5.87 -15.79 -8.07
N THR A 45 -6.34 -14.63 -7.66
CA THR A 45 -5.44 -13.54 -7.27
C THR A 45 -4.75 -13.89 -5.97
N ASP A 46 -3.44 -14.01 -6.02
CA ASP A 46 -2.61 -14.20 -4.85
C ASP A 46 -1.89 -12.90 -4.49
N TYR A 47 -1.99 -12.49 -3.24
CA TYR A 47 -1.18 -11.40 -2.75
C TYR A 47 -0.19 -11.89 -1.69
N ARG A 48 0.99 -11.31 -1.75
CA ARG A 48 2.07 -11.61 -0.83
C ARG A 48 2.13 -10.57 0.27
N LEU A 49 1.93 -11.02 1.49
CA LEU A 49 2.13 -10.20 2.67
C LEU A 49 3.63 -10.17 2.99
N SER A 50 4.22 -8.98 3.11
CA SER A 50 5.65 -8.81 3.38
C SER A 50 5.87 -7.80 4.50
N SER A 51 6.98 -7.94 5.24
CA SER A 51 7.36 -7.00 6.28
C SER A 51 7.91 -5.70 5.69
N LYS A 52 7.48 -4.55 6.22
CA LYS A 52 8.03 -3.24 5.87
C LYS A 52 9.23 -2.85 6.73
N VAL A 53 9.37 -3.47 7.90
CA VAL A 53 10.43 -3.19 8.86
C VAL A 53 11.20 -4.46 9.19
N PRO A 54 12.53 -4.38 9.47
CA PRO A 54 13.25 -5.51 10.03
C PRO A 54 12.70 -5.80 11.43
N ALA A 55 12.27 -7.04 11.65
CA ALA A 55 11.62 -7.41 12.91
C ALA A 55 11.73 -8.92 13.15
N ARG A 56 11.52 -9.36 14.39
CA ARG A 56 11.42 -10.76 14.75
C ARG A 56 9.96 -11.18 14.77
N VAL A 57 9.66 -12.35 14.22
CA VAL A 57 8.33 -12.94 14.31
C VAL A 57 8.03 -13.32 15.74
N LEU A 58 7.10 -12.60 16.37
CA LEU A 58 6.69 -12.87 17.76
C LEU A 58 5.60 -13.95 17.81
N GLU A 59 4.58 -13.82 16.95
CA GLU A 59 3.42 -14.69 16.95
C GLU A 59 2.84 -14.80 15.52
N ILE A 60 2.48 -16.00 15.11
CA ILE A 60 1.70 -16.29 13.91
C ILE A 60 0.34 -16.82 14.37
N ARG A 61 -0.76 -16.12 14.04
CA ARG A 61 -2.10 -16.40 14.55
C ARG A 61 -2.95 -17.28 13.64
N VAL A 62 -2.42 -17.62 12.47
CA VAL A 62 -3.10 -18.40 11.44
C VAL A 62 -2.21 -19.56 11.00
N LYS A 63 -2.82 -20.52 10.32
CA LYS A 63 -2.14 -21.68 9.73
C LYS A 63 -2.39 -21.71 8.23
N GLU A 64 -1.54 -22.43 7.50
CA GLU A 64 -1.78 -22.75 6.11
C GLU A 64 -3.12 -23.49 5.96
N GLY A 65 -3.92 -23.03 5.00
CA GLY A 65 -5.28 -23.53 4.77
C GLY A 65 -6.39 -22.76 5.49
N ASP A 66 -6.08 -21.90 6.48
CA ASP A 66 -7.08 -21.11 7.19
C ASP A 66 -7.69 -20.04 6.27
N PHE A 67 -9.01 -19.82 6.45
CA PHE A 67 -9.72 -18.73 5.81
C PHE A 67 -9.69 -17.48 6.69
N VAL A 68 -9.36 -16.33 6.11
CA VAL A 68 -9.21 -15.05 6.82
C VAL A 68 -10.06 -13.95 6.18
N HIS A 69 -10.53 -13.02 7.00
CA HIS A 69 -11.27 -11.85 6.54
C HIS A 69 -10.38 -10.61 6.53
N LYS A 70 -10.71 -9.67 5.68
CA LYS A 70 -10.02 -8.38 5.63
C LYS A 70 -9.99 -7.71 7.00
N GLY A 71 -8.78 -7.38 7.48
CA GLY A 71 -8.55 -6.77 8.78
C GLY A 71 -8.17 -7.76 9.89
N ASP A 72 -8.30 -9.07 9.67
CA ASP A 72 -7.84 -10.07 10.64
C ASP A 72 -6.33 -9.96 10.86
N THR A 73 -5.90 -10.02 12.11
CA THR A 73 -4.48 -10.01 12.46
C THR A 73 -3.88 -11.38 12.18
N LEU A 74 -2.89 -11.41 11.30
CA LEU A 74 -2.25 -12.64 10.82
C LEU A 74 -0.95 -12.93 11.56
N VAL A 75 -0.10 -11.90 11.68
CA VAL A 75 1.24 -12.01 12.30
C VAL A 75 1.50 -10.78 13.16
N VAL A 76 2.15 -11.01 14.29
CA VAL A 76 2.69 -9.95 15.16
C VAL A 76 4.21 -10.04 15.13
N LEU A 77 4.85 -8.93 14.81
CA LEU A 77 6.29 -8.78 14.75
C LEU A 77 6.78 -7.95 15.93
N GLU A 78 7.95 -8.28 16.44
CA GLU A 78 8.65 -7.53 17.49
C GLU A 78 9.81 -6.74 16.85
N ALA A 79 9.79 -5.42 17.01
CA ALA A 79 10.80 -4.52 16.43
C ALA A 79 11.34 -3.54 17.50
N PRO A 80 12.19 -3.98 18.43
CA PRO A 80 12.69 -3.18 19.55
C PRO A 80 13.45 -1.94 19.07
N ASP A 81 14.10 -2.00 17.92
CA ASP A 81 14.77 -0.84 17.31
C ASP A 81 13.80 0.28 16.94
N VAL A 82 12.60 -0.06 16.50
CA VAL A 82 11.53 0.90 16.17
C VAL A 82 10.97 1.52 17.45
N GLU A 83 10.81 0.74 18.51
CA GLU A 83 10.37 1.22 19.83
C GLU A 83 11.41 2.17 20.44
N ALA A 84 12.71 1.85 20.32
CA ALA A 84 13.79 2.73 20.75
C ALA A 84 13.78 4.06 19.98
N LYS A 85 13.53 4.03 18.66
CA LYS A 85 13.34 5.24 17.84
C LYS A 85 12.13 6.05 18.26
N LEU A 86 11.02 5.42 18.65
CA LEU A 86 9.85 6.12 19.19
C LEU A 86 10.21 6.87 20.48
N SER A 87 10.90 6.21 21.40
CA SER A 87 11.36 6.82 22.64
C SER A 87 12.25 8.04 22.36
N GLN A 88 13.18 7.93 21.42
CA GLN A 88 14.05 9.05 21.00
C GLN A 88 13.24 10.21 20.37
N ALA A 89 12.26 9.90 19.50
CA ALA A 89 11.41 10.90 18.88
C ALA A 89 10.54 11.63 19.90
N ASN A 90 10.00 10.93 20.91
CA ASN A 90 9.25 11.52 22.00
C ASN A 90 10.12 12.47 22.82
N ALA A 91 11.34 12.07 23.20
CA ALA A 91 12.26 12.94 23.94
C ALA A 91 12.62 14.20 23.13
N ALA A 92 12.81 14.08 21.82
CA ALA A 92 13.06 15.22 20.94
C ALA A 92 11.85 16.15 20.83
N TYR A 93 10.63 15.61 20.81
CA TYR A 93 9.41 16.40 20.83
C TYR A 93 9.23 17.14 22.14
N ASP A 94 9.46 16.48 23.28
CA ASP A 94 9.35 17.10 24.60
C ASP A 94 10.33 18.27 24.75
N ALA A 95 11.56 18.10 24.26
CA ALA A 95 12.55 19.19 24.26
C ALA A 95 12.12 20.36 23.36
N ALA A 96 11.63 20.09 22.15
CA ALA A 96 11.14 21.12 21.23
C ALA A 96 9.88 21.82 21.78
N LYS A 97 8.98 21.08 22.43
CA LYS A 97 7.78 21.60 23.08
C LYS A 97 8.13 22.51 24.25
N ALA A 98 9.10 22.14 25.09
CA ALA A 98 9.59 23.00 26.16
C ALA A 98 10.18 24.32 25.64
N MET A 99 10.85 24.30 24.46
CA MET A 99 11.33 25.51 23.78
C MET A 99 10.18 26.38 23.26
N GLU A 100 9.14 25.77 22.67
CA GLU A 100 7.93 26.45 22.23
C GLU A 100 7.23 27.13 23.43
N ASP A 101 7.02 26.40 24.51
CA ASP A 101 6.37 26.92 25.71
C ASP A 101 7.16 28.07 26.33
N LYS A 102 8.50 27.97 26.36
CA LYS A 102 9.39 29.07 26.78
C LYS A 102 9.24 30.31 25.90
N ALA A 103 9.18 30.12 24.57
CA ALA A 103 8.99 31.24 23.63
C ALA A 103 7.58 31.85 23.77
N GLN A 104 6.55 31.07 24.02
CA GLN A 104 5.17 31.54 24.21
C GLN A 104 5.00 32.29 25.53
N ASN A 105 5.56 31.77 26.62
CA ASN A 105 5.50 32.40 27.95
C ASN A 105 6.28 33.74 28.00
N GLY A 106 7.23 33.92 27.09
CA GLY A 106 7.94 35.17 26.92
C GLY A 106 8.88 35.51 28.10
N THR A 107 9.00 36.83 28.42
CA THR A 107 9.85 37.33 29.50
C THR A 107 9.20 36.98 30.86
N ARG A 108 10.02 36.62 31.83
CA ARG A 108 9.58 36.35 33.19
C ARG A 108 8.99 37.62 33.85
N HIS A 109 7.95 37.44 34.66
CA HIS A 109 7.30 38.56 35.32
C HIS A 109 8.28 39.39 36.19
N GLU A 110 9.24 38.70 36.84
CA GLU A 110 10.24 39.34 37.66
C GLU A 110 11.15 40.26 36.87
N ASP A 111 11.53 39.83 35.63
CA ASP A 111 12.36 40.63 34.72
C ASP A 111 11.59 41.88 34.23
N ILE A 112 10.31 41.75 33.93
CA ILE A 112 9.41 42.85 33.56
C ILE A 112 9.31 43.85 34.70
N GLN A 113 9.09 43.36 35.94
CA GLN A 113 8.99 44.19 37.12
C GLN A 113 10.34 44.94 37.41
N ALA A 114 11.45 44.24 37.29
CA ALA A 114 12.78 44.89 37.45
C ALA A 114 13.02 46.00 36.44
N ALA A 115 12.67 45.80 35.17
CA ALA A 115 12.76 46.82 34.14
C ALA A 115 11.80 47.98 34.38
N TYR A 116 10.60 47.73 34.91
CA TYR A 116 9.64 48.76 35.29
C TYR A 116 10.19 49.65 36.41
N GLU A 117 10.74 49.08 37.50
CA GLU A 117 11.32 49.83 38.59
C GLU A 117 12.53 50.68 38.15
N MET A 118 13.34 50.14 37.22
CA MET A 118 14.44 50.88 36.65
C MET A 118 13.96 52.09 35.82
N TRP A 119 12.87 51.95 35.07
CA TRP A 119 12.23 53.06 34.37
C TRP A 119 11.62 54.08 35.35
N GLN A 120 10.95 53.68 36.43
CA GLN A 120 10.39 54.56 37.47
C GLN A 120 11.53 55.40 38.15
N LYS A 121 12.67 54.76 38.46
CA LYS A 121 13.86 55.45 39.00
C LYS A 121 14.40 56.52 38.04
N ALA A 122 14.51 56.20 36.74
CA ALA A 122 14.94 57.14 35.71
C ALA A 122 13.95 58.29 35.55
N LYS A 123 12.64 58.04 35.60
CA LYS A 123 11.60 59.06 35.56
C LYS A 123 11.65 60.02 36.75
N ALA A 124 11.93 59.53 37.97
CA ALA A 124 12.13 60.38 39.14
C ALA A 124 13.38 61.27 39.00
N ALA A 125 14.47 60.76 38.36
CA ALA A 125 15.66 61.57 38.08
C ALA A 125 15.39 62.71 37.09
N VAL A 126 14.57 62.46 36.05
CA VAL A 126 14.11 63.51 35.10
C VAL A 126 13.32 64.61 35.85
N GLU A 127 12.44 64.22 36.74
CA GLU A 127 11.63 65.18 37.51
C GLU A 127 12.50 66.09 38.38
N VAL A 128 13.49 65.49 39.10
CA VAL A 128 14.40 66.24 39.98
C VAL A 128 15.32 67.19 39.15
N SER A 129 15.92 66.66 38.11
CA SER A 129 16.83 67.46 37.23
C SER A 129 16.08 68.60 36.49
N GLY A 130 14.81 68.28 36.04
CA GLY A 130 13.93 69.28 35.42
C GLY A 130 13.55 70.43 36.38
N LYS A 131 13.16 70.06 37.65
CA LYS A 131 12.93 71.10 38.67
C LYS A 131 14.15 71.95 38.95
N THR A 132 15.34 71.34 38.94
CA THR A 132 16.58 72.01 39.17
C THR A 132 16.92 72.97 37.99
N TYR A 133 16.86 72.49 36.76
CA TYR A 133 17.04 73.27 35.55
C TYR A 133 16.11 74.48 35.51
N ASN A 134 14.82 74.29 35.69
CA ASN A 134 13.79 75.34 35.68
C ASN A 134 14.03 76.40 36.75
N ARG A 135 14.65 76.03 37.91
CA ARG A 135 15.04 76.99 38.95
C ARG A 135 16.23 77.76 38.52
N VAL A 136 17.30 77.13 38.03
CA VAL A 136 18.55 77.80 37.57
C VAL A 136 18.26 78.69 36.38
N GLU A 137 17.41 78.33 35.45
CA GLU A 137 16.96 79.11 34.30
C GLU A 137 16.32 80.45 34.74
N ARG A 138 15.36 80.39 35.67
CA ARG A 138 14.75 81.62 36.21
C ARG A 138 15.73 82.52 36.97
N LEU A 139 16.72 81.92 37.67
CA LEU A 139 17.77 82.71 38.34
C LEU A 139 18.78 83.37 37.33
N PHE A 140 19.05 82.71 36.21
CA PHE A 140 19.82 83.24 35.14
C PHE A 140 19.06 84.37 34.42
N GLU A 141 17.79 84.21 34.11
CA GLU A 141 16.94 85.26 33.53
C GLU A 141 16.86 86.50 34.42
N SER A 142 16.92 86.33 35.76
CA SER A 142 16.97 87.47 36.73
C SER A 142 18.34 88.04 36.96
N GLY A 143 19.38 87.55 36.22
CA GLY A 143 20.75 88.05 36.29
C GLY A 143 21.56 87.62 37.54
N VAL A 144 21.01 86.70 38.36
CA VAL A 144 21.62 86.18 39.59
C VAL A 144 22.61 85.03 39.35
N MET A 145 22.41 84.26 38.28
CA MET A 145 23.18 83.04 38.01
C MET A 145 24.02 83.14 36.74
N ALA A 146 25.27 82.56 36.76
CA ALA A 146 26.13 82.54 35.60
C ALA A 146 25.60 81.56 34.50
N GLU A 147 25.82 81.91 33.24
CA GLU A 147 25.45 81.11 32.05
C GLU A 147 25.96 79.67 32.15
N GLN A 148 27.23 79.51 32.59
CA GLN A 148 27.82 78.15 32.77
C GLN A 148 26.95 77.23 33.69
N LYS A 149 26.38 77.82 34.77
CA LYS A 149 25.55 77.03 35.68
C LYS A 149 24.22 76.62 35.05
N ARG A 150 23.64 77.47 34.21
CA ARG A 150 22.50 77.16 33.43
C ARG A 150 22.78 76.00 32.46
N ASP A 151 23.91 76.07 31.73
CA ASP A 151 24.29 75.06 30.78
C ASP A 151 24.62 73.70 31.42
N GLU A 152 25.27 73.71 32.62
CA GLU A 152 25.50 72.51 33.43
C GLU A 152 24.15 71.85 33.85
N ALA A 153 23.23 72.68 34.33
CA ALA A 153 21.89 72.17 34.75
C ALA A 153 21.06 71.59 33.58
N LYS A 154 21.15 72.26 32.43
CA LYS A 154 20.55 71.82 31.18
C LYS A 154 21.11 70.47 30.71
N ALA A 155 22.46 70.37 30.67
CA ALA A 155 23.15 69.16 30.29
C ALA A 155 22.78 68.00 31.20
N GLN A 156 22.63 68.22 32.54
CA GLN A 156 22.15 67.17 33.47
C GLN A 156 20.71 66.80 33.21
N TYR A 157 19.80 67.71 32.87
CA TYR A 157 18.42 67.46 32.56
C TYR A 157 18.30 66.65 31.25
N ASP A 158 19.02 67.06 30.21
CA ASP A 158 19.06 66.36 28.89
C ASP A 158 19.60 64.96 29.06
N ALA A 159 20.62 64.72 29.88
CA ALA A 159 21.17 63.38 30.19
C ALA A 159 20.20 62.56 30.95
N ALA A 160 19.40 63.10 31.88
CA ALA A 160 18.35 62.38 32.58
C ALA A 160 17.23 61.96 31.66
N ILE A 161 16.81 62.81 30.70
CA ILE A 161 15.80 62.47 29.68
C ILE A 161 16.31 61.32 28.80
N ALA A 162 17.57 61.37 28.35
CA ALA A 162 18.14 60.27 27.56
C ALA A 162 18.17 58.95 28.35
N THR A 163 18.48 58.98 29.64
CA THR A 163 18.50 57.80 30.50
C THR A 163 17.08 57.22 30.70
N GLU A 164 16.07 58.12 30.91
CA GLU A 164 14.66 57.70 31.01
C GLU A 164 14.20 56.99 29.71
N LYS A 165 14.46 57.57 28.55
CA LYS A 165 14.14 56.99 27.27
C LYS A 165 14.77 55.59 27.08
N ALA A 166 16.03 55.45 27.48
CA ALA A 166 16.72 54.16 27.40
C ALA A 166 16.11 53.11 28.37
N ALA A 167 15.77 53.53 29.61
CA ALA A 167 15.13 52.67 30.58
C ALA A 167 13.71 52.24 30.13
N ARG A 168 12.93 53.18 29.56
CA ARG A 168 11.63 52.91 28.96
C ARG A 168 11.72 51.90 27.80
N ALA A 169 12.66 52.09 26.91
CA ALA A 169 12.87 51.15 25.80
C ALA A 169 13.20 49.74 26.30
N LYS A 170 13.96 49.60 27.39
CA LYS A 170 14.18 48.28 28.03
C LYS A 170 12.91 47.67 28.63
N TYR A 171 12.10 48.48 29.28
CA TYR A 171 10.82 48.05 29.82
C TYR A 171 9.87 47.58 28.68
N ASP A 172 9.72 48.39 27.64
CA ASP A 172 8.90 48.07 26.48
C ASP A 172 9.37 46.78 25.78
N MET A 173 10.72 46.57 25.70
CA MET A 173 11.29 45.33 25.16
C MET A 173 10.96 44.11 26.06
N ALA A 174 11.01 44.26 27.38
CA ALA A 174 10.67 43.21 28.32
C ALA A 174 9.17 42.84 28.25
N VAL A 175 8.28 43.83 28.11
CA VAL A 175 6.82 43.62 27.98
C VAL A 175 6.47 42.99 26.66
N ASN A 176 7.07 43.43 25.55
CA ASN A 176 6.84 42.86 24.24
C ASN A 176 7.36 41.43 24.12
N GLY A 177 8.32 41.03 24.93
CA GLY A 177 8.85 39.69 25.05
C GLY A 177 9.51 39.14 23.79
N VAL A 178 9.33 37.87 23.53
CA VAL A 178 9.92 37.16 22.37
C VAL A 178 9.23 37.58 21.07
N ARG A 179 10.03 37.82 20.02
CA ARG A 179 9.51 38.19 18.69
C ARG A 179 8.59 37.14 18.12
N GLN A 180 7.64 37.56 17.29
CA GLN A 180 6.69 36.66 16.67
C GLN A 180 7.38 35.61 15.76
N GLU A 181 8.47 36.01 15.10
CA GLU A 181 9.26 35.11 14.26
C GLU A 181 9.89 33.98 15.08
N ASP A 182 10.44 34.31 16.27
CA ASP A 182 11.04 33.31 17.17
C ASP A 182 10.00 32.36 17.75
N LYS A 183 8.78 32.84 18.04
CA LYS A 183 7.66 32.01 18.44
C LYS A 183 7.25 31.06 17.34
N SER A 184 7.12 31.57 16.10
CA SER A 184 6.80 30.76 14.93
C SER A 184 7.87 29.70 14.63
N MET A 185 9.13 30.04 14.80
CA MET A 185 10.25 29.10 14.64
C MET A 185 10.20 27.98 15.69
N ALA A 186 9.99 28.31 16.96
CA ALA A 186 9.87 27.32 18.04
C ALA A 186 8.65 26.38 17.81
N GLN A 187 7.52 26.94 17.38
CA GLN A 187 6.34 26.17 17.01
C GLN A 187 6.59 25.22 15.83
N ALA A 188 7.27 25.70 14.80
CA ALA A 188 7.64 24.89 13.65
C ALA A 188 8.58 23.74 14.03
N GLN A 189 9.51 23.99 14.97
CA GLN A 189 10.41 22.96 15.50
C GLN A 189 9.65 21.87 16.27
N ALA A 190 8.68 22.25 17.12
CA ALA A 190 7.81 21.29 17.82
C ALA A 190 6.94 20.49 16.84
N ALA A 191 6.38 21.15 15.82
CA ALA A 191 5.61 20.49 14.77
C ALA A 191 6.46 19.50 13.97
N ARG A 192 7.71 19.83 13.65
CA ARG A 192 8.65 18.92 12.98
C ARG A 192 8.94 17.68 13.84
N ALA A 193 9.19 17.86 15.13
CA ALA A 193 9.45 16.75 16.05
C ALA A 193 8.22 15.86 16.20
N LYS A 194 7.00 16.45 16.24
CA LYS A 194 5.73 15.69 16.22
C LYS A 194 5.57 14.87 14.92
N GLY A 195 6.00 15.41 13.78
CA GLY A 195 6.02 14.68 12.51
C GLY A 195 6.91 13.44 12.57
N ALA A 196 8.08 13.52 13.23
CA ALA A 196 8.96 12.37 13.43
C ALA A 196 8.32 11.27 14.29
N ILE A 197 7.53 11.62 15.31
CA ILE A 197 6.74 10.63 16.08
C ILE A 197 5.71 9.94 15.17
N ALA A 198 5.00 10.70 14.33
CA ALA A 198 4.02 10.13 13.42
C ALA A 198 4.64 9.16 12.41
N GLU A 199 5.85 9.47 11.91
CA GLU A 199 6.62 8.60 11.04
C GLU A 199 6.95 7.27 11.74
N VAL A 200 7.51 7.31 12.95
CA VAL A 200 7.86 6.09 13.69
C VAL A 200 6.63 5.27 14.05
N ASN A 201 5.51 5.92 14.43
CA ASN A 201 4.25 5.22 14.69
C ASN A 201 3.72 4.51 13.43
N SER A 202 3.97 5.06 12.22
CA SER A 202 3.64 4.35 10.98
C SER A 202 4.43 3.03 10.85
N TYR A 203 5.68 2.99 11.28
CA TYR A 203 6.47 1.74 11.29
C TYR A 203 5.99 0.76 12.37
N ILE A 204 5.58 1.25 13.53
CA ILE A 204 5.00 0.40 14.59
C ILE A 204 3.69 -0.25 14.12
N ASN A 205 2.83 0.51 13.43
CA ASN A 205 1.59 -0.06 12.89
C ASN A 205 1.85 -1.19 11.87
N GLU A 206 2.99 -1.16 11.20
CA GLU A 206 3.41 -2.19 10.25
C GLU A 206 4.00 -3.45 10.93
N THR A 207 4.16 -3.46 12.26
CA THR A 207 4.57 -4.67 12.99
C THR A 207 3.40 -5.63 13.25
N VAL A 208 2.16 -5.17 13.08
CA VAL A 208 0.96 -5.99 13.15
C VAL A 208 0.43 -6.17 11.72
N LEU A 209 0.73 -7.32 11.13
CA LEU A 209 0.32 -7.61 9.77
C LEU A 209 -1.12 -8.13 9.74
N THR A 210 -1.96 -7.46 8.93
CA THR A 210 -3.38 -7.80 8.78
C THR A 210 -3.70 -8.22 7.36
N ALA A 211 -4.76 -9.03 7.21
CA ALA A 211 -5.28 -9.42 5.90
C ALA A 211 -5.79 -8.19 5.13
N THR A 212 -5.35 -7.99 3.90
CA THR A 212 -5.76 -6.87 3.04
C THR A 212 -7.06 -7.15 2.29
N ALA A 213 -7.42 -8.43 2.11
CA ALA A 213 -8.66 -8.92 1.51
C ALA A 213 -9.07 -10.25 2.15
N ASP A 214 -10.31 -10.65 1.90
CA ASP A 214 -10.81 -11.97 2.29
C ASP A 214 -10.11 -13.04 1.43
N GLY A 215 -9.62 -14.10 2.05
CA GLY A 215 -8.89 -15.13 1.32
C GLY A 215 -8.48 -16.32 2.17
N GLN A 216 -7.73 -17.23 1.57
CA GLN A 216 -7.17 -18.41 2.22
C GLN A 216 -5.64 -18.30 2.27
N ILE A 217 -5.06 -18.61 3.42
CA ILE A 217 -3.61 -18.68 3.59
C ILE A 217 -3.07 -19.88 2.80
N THR A 218 -2.22 -19.64 1.84
CA THR A 218 -1.65 -20.71 1.00
C THR A 218 -0.26 -21.14 1.46
N GLU A 219 0.53 -20.22 1.99
CA GLU A 219 1.90 -20.50 2.40
C GLU A 219 2.36 -19.51 3.46
N ILE A 220 3.09 -20.00 4.45
CA ILE A 220 3.73 -19.20 5.51
C ILE A 220 5.23 -19.46 5.45
N PHE A 221 6.03 -18.39 5.26
CA PHE A 221 7.47 -18.54 5.02
C PHE A 221 8.30 -18.59 6.30
N PRO A 222 8.16 -17.65 7.27
CA PRO A 222 8.99 -17.63 8.46
C PRO A 222 8.40 -18.45 9.61
N GLU A 223 9.26 -18.88 10.49
CA GLU A 223 8.90 -19.50 11.76
C GLU A 223 8.88 -18.47 12.90
N VAL A 224 8.13 -18.77 13.98
CA VAL A 224 8.13 -17.97 15.19
C VAL A 224 9.53 -17.88 15.77
N GLY A 225 9.98 -16.65 16.07
CA GLY A 225 11.34 -16.36 16.56
C GLY A 225 12.34 -16.02 15.44
N GLU A 226 11.99 -16.20 14.17
CA GLU A 226 12.85 -15.86 13.05
C GLU A 226 12.93 -14.34 12.82
N LEU A 227 14.10 -13.86 12.39
CA LEU A 227 14.32 -12.47 12.02
C LEU A 227 14.03 -12.27 10.54
N VAL A 228 13.09 -11.38 10.22
CA VAL A 228 12.72 -11.03 8.85
C VAL A 228 13.21 -9.64 8.49
N GLY A 229 13.69 -9.47 7.28
CA GLY A 229 14.16 -8.18 6.76
C GLY A 229 13.04 -7.37 6.10
N THR A 230 13.36 -6.13 5.72
CA THR A 230 12.46 -5.28 4.93
C THR A 230 12.17 -5.92 3.56
N GLY A 231 10.89 -6.05 3.21
CA GLY A 231 10.44 -6.69 1.97
C GLY A 231 10.45 -8.22 2.01
N ALA A 232 10.86 -8.84 3.12
CA ALA A 232 10.81 -10.29 3.26
C ALA A 232 9.36 -10.78 3.20
N PRO A 233 9.08 -11.83 2.40
CA PRO A 233 7.75 -12.43 2.36
C PRO A 233 7.44 -13.08 3.70
N ILE A 234 6.23 -12.87 4.18
CA ILE A 234 5.73 -13.47 5.43
C ILE A 234 4.74 -14.58 5.10
N MET A 235 3.79 -14.33 4.22
CA MET A 235 2.82 -15.33 3.77
C MET A 235 2.18 -14.95 2.44
N ASN A 236 1.65 -15.96 1.78
CA ASN A 236 0.81 -15.82 0.59
C ASN A 236 -0.65 -16.02 0.98
N VAL A 237 -1.53 -15.17 0.45
CA VAL A 237 -2.97 -15.24 0.64
C VAL A 237 -3.66 -15.26 -0.72
N SER A 238 -4.49 -16.27 -0.95
CA SER A 238 -5.25 -16.46 -2.18
C SER A 238 -6.66 -15.89 -2.03
N VAL A 239 -7.04 -14.97 -2.90
CA VAL A 239 -8.37 -14.33 -2.90
C VAL A 239 -9.37 -15.25 -3.59
N VAL A 240 -10.03 -16.08 -2.82
CA VAL A 240 -10.94 -17.15 -3.32
C VAL A 240 -12.15 -16.59 -4.08
N SER A 241 -12.49 -15.32 -3.90
CA SER A 241 -13.59 -14.67 -4.62
C SER A 241 -13.22 -14.21 -6.04
N ASP A 242 -11.92 -14.11 -6.34
CA ASP A 242 -11.39 -13.66 -7.64
C ASP A 242 -10.73 -14.82 -8.37
N VAL A 243 -11.57 -15.66 -8.96
CA VAL A 243 -11.17 -16.88 -9.68
C VAL A 243 -11.32 -16.66 -11.17
N TRP A 244 -10.35 -17.11 -11.94
CA TRP A 244 -10.44 -17.25 -13.39
C TRP A 244 -9.88 -18.60 -13.84
N PHE A 245 -10.14 -18.94 -15.09
CA PHE A 245 -9.66 -20.18 -15.70
C PHE A 245 -8.70 -19.84 -16.84
N THR A 246 -7.54 -20.47 -16.83
CA THR A 246 -6.50 -20.31 -17.84
C THR A 246 -6.39 -21.57 -18.69
N PHE A 247 -6.49 -21.42 -20.00
CA PHE A 247 -6.40 -22.50 -20.98
C PHE A 247 -5.28 -22.18 -21.98
N ASN A 248 -4.46 -23.16 -22.30
CA ASN A 248 -3.46 -23.06 -23.36
C ASN A 248 -4.02 -23.72 -24.61
N ILE A 249 -4.44 -22.91 -25.58
CA ILE A 249 -5.14 -23.35 -26.78
C ILE A 249 -4.25 -23.13 -28.00
N ARG A 250 -4.04 -24.20 -28.77
CA ARG A 250 -3.28 -24.11 -30.02
C ARG A 250 -4.09 -23.36 -31.10
N GLU A 251 -3.43 -22.62 -31.97
CA GLU A 251 -4.01 -21.69 -32.95
C GLU A 251 -5.10 -22.32 -33.81
N ASP A 252 -4.93 -23.57 -34.25
CA ASP A 252 -5.91 -24.30 -35.07
C ASP A 252 -7.24 -24.58 -34.35
N LYS A 253 -7.25 -24.52 -33.01
CA LYS A 253 -8.40 -24.77 -32.13
C LYS A 253 -9.05 -23.50 -31.62
N LEU A 254 -8.50 -22.33 -31.92
CA LEU A 254 -9.04 -21.03 -31.50
C LEU A 254 -10.35 -20.64 -32.19
N LYS A 255 -10.72 -21.36 -33.25
CA LYS A 255 -11.93 -21.03 -34.05
C LYS A 255 -13.18 -21.03 -33.16
N GLY A 256 -13.83 -19.86 -33.03
CA GLY A 256 -15.02 -19.66 -32.22
C GLY A 256 -14.74 -19.10 -30.82
N TYR A 257 -13.48 -19.00 -30.41
CA TYR A 257 -13.08 -18.33 -29.19
C TYR A 257 -12.53 -16.93 -29.52
N SER A 258 -13.08 -15.92 -28.92
CA SER A 258 -12.62 -14.53 -29.02
C SER A 258 -12.87 -13.80 -27.72
N ILE A 259 -12.17 -12.69 -27.49
CA ILE A 259 -12.42 -11.85 -26.31
C ILE A 259 -13.90 -11.42 -26.29
N GLY A 260 -14.57 -11.64 -25.17
CA GLY A 260 -15.99 -11.36 -24.99
C GLY A 260 -16.92 -12.55 -25.24
N THR A 261 -16.44 -13.65 -25.81
CA THR A 261 -17.22 -14.87 -26.05
C THR A 261 -17.60 -15.53 -24.73
N TYR A 262 -18.83 -16.00 -24.66
CA TYR A 262 -19.33 -16.84 -23.56
C TYR A 262 -19.06 -18.30 -23.84
N ALA A 263 -18.60 -19.01 -22.82
CA ALA A 263 -18.32 -20.44 -22.87
C ALA A 263 -18.72 -21.09 -21.53
N GLU A 264 -18.62 -22.39 -21.46
CA GLU A 264 -18.83 -23.15 -20.23
C GLU A 264 -17.54 -23.87 -19.85
N VAL A 265 -17.20 -23.81 -18.56
CA VAL A 265 -16.07 -24.53 -17.97
C VAL A 265 -16.59 -25.57 -17.01
N TYR A 266 -16.24 -26.81 -17.23
CA TYR A 266 -16.50 -27.90 -16.30
C TYR A 266 -15.30 -28.08 -15.38
N VAL A 267 -15.53 -28.07 -14.07
CA VAL A 267 -14.52 -28.28 -13.03
C VAL A 267 -14.79 -29.65 -12.37
N PRO A 268 -13.99 -30.68 -12.69
CA PRO A 268 -14.21 -32.04 -12.17
C PRO A 268 -14.19 -32.16 -10.65
N ALA A 269 -13.31 -31.39 -9.98
CA ALA A 269 -13.13 -31.44 -8.53
C ALA A 269 -14.42 -31.10 -7.74
N VAL A 270 -15.28 -30.26 -8.29
CA VAL A 270 -16.53 -29.81 -7.66
C VAL A 270 -17.77 -30.28 -8.43
N ASP A 271 -17.58 -31.04 -9.51
CA ASP A 271 -18.63 -31.57 -10.43
C ASP A 271 -19.60 -30.45 -10.88
N LYS A 272 -19.04 -29.25 -11.24
CA LYS A 272 -19.85 -28.10 -11.66
C LYS A 272 -19.47 -27.63 -13.04
N THR A 273 -20.47 -27.21 -13.81
CA THR A 273 -20.30 -26.46 -15.05
C THR A 273 -20.59 -24.99 -14.77
N ILE A 274 -19.63 -24.12 -15.08
CA ILE A 274 -19.62 -22.70 -14.75
C ILE A 274 -19.66 -21.90 -16.04
N PRO A 275 -20.64 -20.98 -16.21
CA PRO A 275 -20.64 -20.05 -17.34
C PRO A 275 -19.53 -19.03 -17.15
N VAL A 276 -18.70 -18.88 -18.16
CA VAL A 276 -17.55 -17.99 -18.18
C VAL A 276 -17.59 -17.06 -19.39
N ARG A 277 -16.87 -15.96 -19.30
CA ARG A 277 -16.62 -15.04 -20.39
C ARG A 277 -15.12 -14.94 -20.63
N ILE A 278 -14.68 -15.06 -21.87
CA ILE A 278 -13.29 -14.89 -22.25
C ILE A 278 -12.92 -13.41 -22.13
N THR A 279 -11.89 -13.12 -21.34
CA THR A 279 -11.46 -11.76 -21.02
C THR A 279 -10.11 -11.41 -21.60
N LEU A 280 -9.24 -12.40 -21.77
CA LEU A 280 -7.90 -12.20 -22.27
C LEU A 280 -7.51 -13.33 -23.23
N MET A 281 -6.81 -12.97 -24.29
CA MET A 281 -6.12 -13.89 -25.20
C MET A 281 -4.75 -13.30 -25.49
N LYS A 282 -3.69 -14.00 -25.14
CA LYS A 282 -2.32 -13.57 -25.41
C LYS A 282 -1.48 -14.72 -25.99
N ASP A 283 -0.51 -14.41 -26.83
CA ASP A 283 0.50 -15.35 -27.31
C ASP A 283 1.36 -15.79 -26.10
N VAL A 284 1.46 -17.07 -25.87
CA VAL A 284 2.42 -17.64 -24.89
C VAL A 284 3.77 -17.63 -25.58
N GLY A 285 4.43 -16.47 -25.60
CA GLY A 285 5.66 -16.20 -26.32
C GLY A 285 6.62 -17.39 -26.36
N SER A 286 7.34 -17.50 -27.45
CA SER A 286 8.22 -18.61 -27.89
C SER A 286 9.39 -18.98 -26.97
N PHE A 287 9.24 -18.92 -25.65
CA PHE A 287 10.31 -19.34 -24.72
C PHE A 287 10.54 -20.85 -24.65
N ALA A 288 9.69 -21.68 -25.27
CA ALA A 288 9.78 -23.13 -25.17
C ALA A 288 10.00 -23.90 -26.48
N VAL A 289 9.94 -23.29 -27.65
CA VAL A 289 10.02 -24.07 -28.89
C VAL A 289 10.89 -23.41 -29.97
N TRP A 290 12.20 -23.40 -29.77
CA TRP A 290 13.16 -23.45 -30.89
C TRP A 290 13.80 -24.84 -30.90
N LYS A 291 13.04 -25.87 -31.11
CA LYS A 291 13.50 -27.14 -31.64
C LYS A 291 12.69 -27.43 -32.88
N ALA A 292 13.20 -26.96 -34.01
CA ALA A 292 12.78 -27.45 -35.32
C ALA A 292 13.03 -28.97 -35.35
N THR A 293 12.03 -29.74 -35.04
CA THR A 293 11.99 -31.16 -35.39
C THR A 293 11.47 -31.19 -36.80
N LYS A 294 12.38 -31.41 -37.76
CA LYS A 294 12.09 -31.65 -39.14
C LYS A 294 11.09 -32.77 -39.30
N ALA A 295 9.83 -32.42 -39.59
CA ALA A 295 8.94 -33.24 -40.42
C ALA A 295 8.30 -32.28 -41.42
N LEU A 296 8.52 -32.51 -42.69
CA LEU A 296 7.88 -31.80 -43.81
C LEU A 296 6.37 -31.91 -43.58
N ASP A 297 5.66 -30.76 -43.57
CA ASP A 297 4.21 -30.53 -43.59
C ASP A 297 3.48 -30.13 -42.29
N ASP A 298 4.11 -29.96 -41.14
CA ASP A 298 3.41 -29.36 -39.98
C ASP A 298 3.87 -27.91 -39.78
N LEU A 299 2.98 -26.97 -40.04
CA LEU A 299 3.08 -25.58 -39.59
C LEU A 299 3.31 -25.56 -38.08
N ASP A 300 4.34 -24.85 -37.64
CA ASP A 300 4.64 -24.65 -36.23
C ASP A 300 3.56 -23.73 -35.60
N LEU A 301 2.44 -24.36 -35.22
CA LEU A 301 1.26 -23.63 -34.73
C LEU A 301 1.51 -23.11 -33.34
N LYS A 302 1.26 -21.80 -33.15
CA LYS A 302 1.42 -21.13 -31.85
C LYS A 302 0.34 -21.54 -30.88
N THR A 303 0.69 -21.44 -29.58
CA THR A 303 -0.24 -21.63 -28.47
C THR A 303 -0.59 -20.28 -27.87
N PHE A 304 -1.87 -20.09 -27.61
CA PHE A 304 -2.42 -18.89 -26.98
C PHE A 304 -2.92 -19.22 -25.60
N GLU A 305 -2.59 -18.39 -24.64
CA GLU A 305 -3.20 -18.39 -23.33
C GLU A 305 -4.54 -17.65 -23.40
N VAL A 306 -5.60 -18.37 -23.04
CA VAL A 306 -6.97 -17.85 -23.01
C VAL A 306 -7.43 -17.83 -21.57
N GLN A 307 -7.75 -16.64 -21.05
CA GLN A 307 -8.30 -16.47 -19.69
C GLN A 307 -9.81 -16.24 -19.78
N ALA A 308 -10.54 -16.93 -18.94
CA ALA A 308 -11.98 -16.87 -18.86
C ALA A 308 -12.43 -16.65 -17.40
N HIS A 309 -13.20 -15.58 -17.17
CA HIS A 309 -13.73 -15.25 -15.85
C HIS A 309 -15.17 -15.77 -15.72
N PRO A 310 -15.57 -16.30 -14.54
CA PRO A 310 -16.95 -16.64 -14.26
C PRO A 310 -17.87 -15.43 -14.43
N VAL A 311 -19.07 -15.65 -14.99
CA VAL A 311 -20.08 -14.59 -15.14
C VAL A 311 -20.67 -14.18 -13.78
N LYS A 312 -20.65 -15.07 -12.81
CA LYS A 312 -21.11 -14.84 -11.42
C LYS A 312 -20.03 -15.37 -10.47
N PRO A 313 -19.87 -14.75 -9.30
CA PRO A 313 -18.96 -15.27 -8.28
C PRO A 313 -19.22 -16.74 -7.98
N VAL A 314 -18.17 -17.53 -7.92
CA VAL A 314 -18.25 -18.99 -7.67
C VAL A 314 -17.41 -19.31 -6.45
N ASN A 315 -18.01 -19.98 -5.47
CA ASN A 315 -17.33 -20.40 -4.26
C ASN A 315 -16.93 -21.88 -4.34
N GLY A 316 -15.82 -22.22 -3.67
CA GLY A 316 -15.34 -23.60 -3.55
C GLY A 316 -14.41 -24.03 -4.69
N ILE A 317 -13.90 -23.11 -5.49
CA ILE A 317 -12.85 -23.35 -6.48
C ILE A 317 -11.54 -22.84 -5.89
N LEU A 318 -10.53 -23.70 -5.89
CA LEU A 318 -9.19 -23.39 -5.43
C LEU A 318 -8.25 -23.26 -6.63
N SER A 319 -7.20 -22.46 -6.48
CA SER A 319 -6.11 -22.39 -7.44
C SER A 319 -5.53 -23.76 -7.71
N GLY A 320 -5.21 -24.04 -8.99
CA GLY A 320 -4.66 -25.33 -9.43
C GLY A 320 -5.71 -26.41 -9.73
N MET A 321 -7.01 -26.21 -9.48
CA MET A 321 -8.04 -27.16 -9.89
C MET A 321 -8.10 -27.26 -11.41
N SER A 322 -8.15 -28.49 -11.92
CA SER A 322 -8.31 -28.74 -13.35
C SER A 322 -9.66 -28.23 -13.86
N ALA A 323 -9.64 -27.66 -15.04
CA ALA A 323 -10.80 -27.11 -15.71
C ALA A 323 -10.87 -27.59 -17.17
N VAL A 324 -12.05 -27.89 -17.66
CA VAL A 324 -12.29 -28.32 -19.02
C VAL A 324 -13.18 -27.30 -19.71
N LEU A 325 -12.66 -26.66 -20.75
CA LEU A 325 -13.42 -25.71 -21.55
C LEU A 325 -14.29 -26.45 -22.56
N LYS A 326 -15.59 -26.26 -22.46
CA LYS A 326 -16.57 -26.76 -23.43
C LYS A 326 -16.64 -25.82 -24.65
N LYS A 327 -17.07 -26.37 -25.81
CA LYS A 327 -17.25 -25.55 -27.02
C LYS A 327 -18.09 -24.31 -26.75
N PRO A 328 -17.74 -23.15 -27.36
CA PRO A 328 -18.48 -21.92 -27.15
C PRO A 328 -19.94 -22.11 -27.53
N THR A 329 -20.83 -21.71 -26.64
CA THR A 329 -22.28 -21.67 -26.95
C THR A 329 -22.48 -20.51 -27.92
N SER A 330 -22.92 -20.79 -29.14
CA SER A 330 -23.28 -19.72 -30.08
C SER A 330 -24.38 -18.86 -29.43
N ALA A 331 -24.03 -17.62 -29.10
CA ALA A 331 -24.98 -16.62 -28.56
C ALA A 331 -25.94 -16.18 -29.70
N ASN A 332 -26.88 -17.08 -30.09
CA ASN A 332 -28.07 -16.76 -30.85
C ASN A 332 -29.13 -17.77 -30.58
N GLY A 333 -29.98 -17.52 -29.62
CA GLY A 333 -31.21 -18.29 -29.43
C GLY A 333 -31.68 -18.38 -28.00
N ASN A 334 -32.22 -17.30 -27.43
CA ASN A 334 -33.43 -17.25 -26.62
C ASN A 334 -33.56 -16.00 -25.74
N ALA A 335 -33.59 -14.85 -26.38
CA ALA A 335 -34.10 -13.64 -25.70
C ALA A 335 -35.44 -13.17 -26.28
N ASP A 336 -36.07 -13.93 -27.21
CA ASP A 336 -37.35 -13.55 -27.81
C ASP A 336 -38.32 -14.75 -27.87
N LYS A 337 -38.75 -15.23 -26.72
CA LYS A 337 -40.02 -16.03 -26.64
C LYS A 337 -40.58 -16.05 -25.20
N LYS A 338 -40.98 -14.88 -24.69
CA LYS A 338 -41.99 -14.74 -23.63
C LYS A 338 -42.50 -13.32 -23.51
N THR A 339 -43.06 -12.81 -24.59
CA THR A 339 -44.11 -11.75 -24.53
C THR A 339 -45.04 -11.99 -25.71
N GLY A 340 -46.12 -12.69 -25.43
CA GLY A 340 -47.15 -12.97 -26.41
C GLY A 340 -48.13 -14.01 -25.93
N LYS A 341 -48.88 -13.67 -24.89
CA LYS A 341 -50.31 -13.97 -24.71
C LYS A 341 -50.82 -13.34 -23.44
#